data_768a175c7ab6bff3d5ff9996590d1f0d
#
_entry.id   768a175c7ab6bff3d5ff9996590d1f0d
#
_cell.length_a   1.000
_cell.length_b   1.000
_cell.length_c   1.000
_cell.angle_alpha   90.00
_cell.angle_beta   90.00
_cell.angle_gamma   90.00
#
_symmetry.space_group_name_H-M   'P 1'
#
loop_
_entity.id
_entity.type
_entity.pdbx_description
1 polymer ?
#
loop_
_entity_poly.entity_id
_entity_poly.type
_entity_poly.pdbx_seq_one_letter_code
_entity_poly.pdbx_strand_id
1 'polypeptide(L)'
;AQLQLFFTNIDKINLYFGSDAKSFYINLALKLTVRNIIFHYEDYEAVRQEIKKHTKWYNTARVNQQVINTYYVHFAKQPEKIGGALNLYKSLTKQFSRGEHSYITSAYLTTEDDMDRIQKLLADLMKQTSMKYYPIKPATCAMLARRPEDTGILANTIEQYYKALVSIGYERKDATKNAALILTLGTGTFDEFTFTRLQELTLFIKNTETKLKSCHYATIALLALAKFEVHQFPALYDIHNEICRELKLNHNQCNTLLITTQIYTSNEAIGDIPSNESYYSDIIFSAVESSSSDGGSDGGG
;
A
#
# COMPACT_ATOMS: atom_id res chain seq x y z
N ALA A 1 -21.31 -5.09 1.61
CA ALA A 1 -21.18 -3.88 2.47
C ALA A 1 -20.01 -3.01 2.03
N GLN A 2 -18.78 -3.54 1.92
CA GLN A 2 -17.57 -2.75 1.60
C GLN A 2 -17.60 -2.13 0.19
N LEU A 3 -18.05 -2.88 -0.82
CA LEU A 3 -18.18 -2.35 -2.17
C LEU A 3 -19.17 -1.17 -2.24
N GLN A 4 -20.30 -1.26 -1.52
CA GLN A 4 -21.25 -0.16 -1.44
C GLN A 4 -20.66 1.07 -0.74
N LEU A 5 -19.88 0.88 0.33
CA LEU A 5 -19.18 1.95 1.02
C LEU A 5 -18.15 2.60 0.09
N PHE A 6 -17.45 1.81 -0.72
CA PHE A 6 -16.50 2.32 -1.71
C PHE A 6 -17.16 3.24 -2.73
N PHE A 7 -18.28 2.83 -3.32
CA PHE A 7 -19.02 3.68 -4.26
C PHE A 7 -19.61 4.93 -3.58
N THR A 8 -20.12 4.79 -2.36
CA THR A 8 -20.59 5.94 -1.58
C THR A 8 -19.46 6.97 -1.36
N ASN A 9 -18.26 6.52 -1.07
CA ASN A 9 -17.10 7.40 -0.93
C ASN A 9 -16.71 8.04 -2.27
N ILE A 10 -16.72 7.30 -3.37
CA ILE A 10 -16.48 7.83 -4.72
C ILE A 10 -17.45 8.98 -5.03
N ASP A 11 -18.75 8.76 -4.82
CA ASP A 11 -19.79 9.76 -5.11
C ASP A 11 -19.59 11.04 -4.29
N LYS A 12 -19.35 10.90 -2.97
CA LYS A 12 -19.14 12.04 -2.07
C LYS A 12 -17.87 12.83 -2.40
N ILE A 13 -16.79 12.13 -2.75
CA ILE A 13 -15.53 12.74 -3.15
C ILE A 13 -15.70 13.48 -4.49
N ASN A 14 -16.38 12.87 -5.46
CA ASN A 14 -16.66 13.49 -6.75
C ASN A 14 -17.51 14.77 -6.62
N LEU A 15 -18.48 14.76 -5.72
CA LEU A 15 -19.29 15.97 -5.43
C LEU A 15 -18.44 17.14 -4.94
N TYR A 16 -17.38 16.86 -4.17
CA TYR A 16 -16.51 17.88 -3.63
C TYR A 16 -15.44 18.37 -4.61
N PHE A 17 -14.75 17.44 -5.28
CA PHE A 17 -13.58 17.75 -6.13
C PHE A 17 -13.93 17.94 -7.62
N GLY A 18 -15.11 17.51 -8.07
CA GLY A 18 -15.44 17.39 -9.50
C GLY A 18 -14.82 16.15 -10.16
N SER A 19 -15.13 15.91 -11.43
CA SER A 19 -14.81 14.64 -12.10
C SER A 19 -13.38 14.51 -12.66
N ASP A 20 -12.57 15.56 -12.64
CA ASP A 20 -11.34 15.64 -13.46
C ASP A 20 -10.10 14.94 -12.85
N ALA A 21 -10.14 14.53 -11.58
CA ALA A 21 -8.99 13.92 -10.90
C ALA A 21 -9.24 12.47 -10.43
N LYS A 22 -9.78 11.65 -11.33
CA LYS A 22 -10.33 10.30 -11.06
C LYS A 22 -9.41 9.36 -10.29
N SER A 23 -8.11 9.32 -10.57
CA SER A 23 -7.17 8.42 -9.90
C SER A 23 -6.96 8.74 -8.42
N PHE A 24 -6.90 10.03 -8.06
CA PHE A 24 -6.77 10.46 -6.67
C PHE A 24 -8.01 10.12 -5.85
N TYR A 25 -9.19 10.19 -6.45
CA TYR A 25 -10.45 9.91 -5.76
C TYR A 25 -10.63 8.44 -5.48
N ILE A 26 -10.25 7.59 -6.42
CA ILE A 26 -10.30 6.14 -6.26
C ILE A 26 -9.41 5.72 -5.09
N ASN A 27 -8.20 6.24 -5.00
CA ASN A 27 -7.27 5.93 -3.93
C ASN A 27 -7.78 6.43 -2.56
N LEU A 28 -8.31 7.65 -2.51
CA LEU A 28 -8.90 8.18 -1.27
C LEU A 28 -10.12 7.36 -0.84
N ALA A 29 -11.04 7.07 -1.76
CA ALA A 29 -12.21 6.24 -1.49
C ALA A 29 -11.83 4.86 -0.96
N LEU A 30 -10.82 4.22 -1.56
CA LEU A 30 -10.33 2.93 -1.10
C LEU A 30 -9.76 2.99 0.32
N LYS A 31 -8.89 3.95 0.62
CA LYS A 31 -8.33 4.15 1.96
C LYS A 31 -9.40 4.36 3.02
N LEU A 32 -10.42 5.13 2.70
CA LEU A 32 -11.56 5.35 3.60
C LEU A 32 -12.40 4.07 3.77
N THR A 33 -12.64 3.34 2.68
CA THR A 33 -13.43 2.11 2.69
C THR A 33 -12.79 1.03 3.54
N VAL A 34 -11.50 0.78 3.38
CA VAL A 34 -10.75 -0.20 4.18
C VAL A 34 -10.81 0.13 5.68
N ARG A 35 -10.97 1.40 6.02
CA ARG A 35 -11.12 1.88 7.42
C ARG A 35 -12.58 2.00 7.90
N ASN A 36 -13.55 1.63 7.08
CA ASN A 36 -14.96 1.85 7.39
C ASN A 36 -15.32 3.32 7.66
N ILE A 37 -14.69 4.25 6.94
CA ILE A 37 -14.90 5.68 7.06
C ILE A 37 -15.69 6.18 5.85
N ILE A 38 -16.66 7.06 6.08
CA ILE A 38 -17.38 7.80 5.05
C ILE A 38 -16.72 9.18 4.90
N PHE A 39 -16.54 9.63 3.64
CA PHE A 39 -16.01 10.96 3.35
C PHE A 39 -16.94 12.07 3.84
N HIS A 40 -16.39 13.05 4.56
CA HIS A 40 -17.05 14.26 5.02
C HIS A 40 -16.22 15.48 4.62
N TYR A 41 -16.85 16.40 3.91
CA TYR A 41 -16.23 17.62 3.41
C TYR A 41 -15.68 18.51 4.52
N GLU A 42 -16.46 18.73 5.58
CA GLU A 42 -16.11 19.60 6.71
C GLU A 42 -14.85 19.08 7.44
N ASP A 43 -14.79 17.76 7.66
CA ASP A 43 -13.63 17.11 8.28
C ASP A 43 -12.39 17.23 7.37
N TYR A 44 -12.59 17.13 6.05
CA TYR A 44 -11.50 17.29 5.08
C TYR A 44 -10.91 18.69 5.08
N GLU A 45 -11.76 19.71 5.09
CA GLU A 45 -11.32 21.12 5.20
C GLU A 45 -10.68 21.43 6.56
N ALA A 46 -11.17 20.86 7.66
CA ALA A 46 -10.55 21.00 8.97
C ALA A 46 -9.10 20.48 8.97
N VAL A 47 -8.85 19.31 8.36
CA VAL A 47 -7.50 18.75 8.20
C VAL A 47 -6.61 19.68 7.34
N ARG A 48 -7.13 20.22 6.24
CA ARG A 48 -6.39 21.16 5.40
C ARG A 48 -6.00 22.42 6.15
N GLN A 49 -6.91 22.97 6.95
CA GLN A 49 -6.63 24.17 7.75
C GLN A 49 -5.57 23.86 8.84
N GLU A 50 -5.64 22.71 9.47
CA GLU A 50 -4.66 22.33 10.49
C GLU A 50 -3.25 22.13 9.90
N ILE A 51 -3.13 21.52 8.70
CA ILE A 51 -1.87 21.46 7.97
C ILE A 51 -1.32 22.88 7.71
N LYS A 52 -2.17 23.81 7.26
CA LYS A 52 -1.78 25.20 6.99
C LYS A 52 -1.29 25.92 8.25
N LYS A 53 -1.92 25.68 9.39
CA LYS A 53 -1.57 26.27 10.69
C LYS A 53 -0.16 25.86 11.15
N HIS A 54 0.22 24.61 10.91
CA HIS A 54 1.51 24.05 11.35
C HIS A 54 2.64 24.12 10.30
N THR A 55 2.37 24.66 9.12
CA THR A 55 3.33 24.69 8.02
C THR A 55 3.47 26.10 7.43
N LYS A 56 4.67 26.42 6.92
CA LYS A 56 4.90 27.67 6.19
C LYS A 56 4.22 27.64 4.83
N TRP A 57 3.89 28.82 4.28
CA TRP A 57 3.13 28.99 3.03
C TRP A 57 3.72 28.24 1.82
N TYR A 58 5.05 28.07 1.77
CA TYR A 58 5.76 27.36 0.70
C TYR A 58 5.94 25.86 0.97
N ASN A 59 5.35 25.31 2.02
CA ASN A 59 5.52 23.91 2.38
C ASN A 59 4.68 23.01 1.45
N THR A 60 5.31 22.00 0.88
CA THR A 60 4.68 21.06 -0.06
C THR A 60 3.49 20.31 0.56
N ALA A 61 3.48 20.07 1.86
CA ALA A 61 2.35 19.42 2.55
C ALA A 61 1.02 20.19 2.40
N ARG A 62 1.07 21.51 2.12
CA ARG A 62 -0.15 22.32 1.92
C ARG A 62 -0.88 22.07 0.61
N VAL A 63 -0.14 21.63 -0.40
CA VAL A 63 -0.62 21.52 -1.80
C VAL A 63 -0.53 20.10 -2.34
N ASN A 64 0.23 19.22 -1.70
CA ASN A 64 0.37 17.85 -2.13
C ASN A 64 -0.88 17.04 -1.75
N GLN A 65 -1.63 16.65 -2.76
CA GLN A 65 -2.91 15.97 -2.59
C GLN A 65 -2.77 14.62 -1.87
N GLN A 66 -1.71 13.86 -2.12
CA GLN A 66 -1.45 12.57 -1.48
C GLN A 66 -1.21 12.74 0.02
N VAL A 67 -0.45 13.76 0.42
CA VAL A 67 -0.19 14.08 1.83
C VAL A 67 -1.49 14.49 2.52
N ILE A 68 -2.27 15.40 1.91
CA ILE A 68 -3.54 15.87 2.47
C ILE A 68 -4.51 14.69 2.64
N ASN A 69 -4.66 13.86 1.62
CA ASN A 69 -5.53 12.68 1.65
C ASN A 69 -5.10 11.71 2.76
N THR A 70 -3.80 11.45 2.90
CA THR A 70 -3.30 10.56 3.95
C THR A 70 -3.57 11.14 5.34
N TYR A 71 -3.30 12.43 5.55
CA TYR A 71 -3.59 13.08 6.82
C TYR A 71 -5.10 13.10 7.13
N TYR A 72 -5.95 13.30 6.13
CA TYR A 72 -7.39 13.19 6.31
C TYR A 72 -7.82 11.79 6.77
N VAL A 73 -7.34 10.76 6.10
CA VAL A 73 -7.64 9.36 6.47
C VAL A 73 -7.24 9.04 7.91
N HIS A 74 -6.14 9.62 8.40
CA HIS A 74 -5.62 9.36 9.75
C HIS A 74 -6.20 10.29 10.83
N PHE A 75 -6.46 11.56 10.49
CA PHE A 75 -6.73 12.58 11.48
C PHE A 75 -8.09 13.28 11.32
N ALA A 76 -9.00 12.80 10.45
CA ALA A 76 -10.32 13.43 10.25
C ALA A 76 -11.09 13.68 11.56
N LYS A 77 -10.98 12.74 12.51
CA LYS A 77 -11.64 12.84 13.83
C LYS A 77 -10.83 13.58 14.89
N GLN A 78 -9.55 13.85 14.65
CA GLN A 78 -8.62 14.46 15.62
C GLN A 78 -7.58 15.31 14.87
N PRO A 79 -8.00 16.36 14.13
CA PRO A 79 -7.11 17.16 13.30
C PRO A 79 -6.01 17.86 14.11
N GLU A 80 -6.23 18.10 15.41
CA GLU A 80 -5.22 18.67 16.33
C GLU A 80 -3.96 17.81 16.48
N LYS A 81 -4.01 16.51 16.16
CA LYS A 81 -2.85 15.61 16.17
C LYS A 81 -1.88 15.82 14.99
N ILE A 82 -2.29 16.55 13.97
CA ILE A 82 -1.46 16.82 12.78
C ILE A 82 -0.15 17.52 13.14
N GLY A 83 -0.18 18.44 14.12
CA GLY A 83 1.04 19.07 14.62
C GLY A 83 2.08 18.07 15.14
N GLY A 84 1.64 17.04 15.85
CA GLY A 84 2.49 15.93 16.31
C GLY A 84 3.08 15.13 15.15
N ALA A 85 2.27 14.75 14.16
CA ALA A 85 2.73 14.05 12.97
C ALA A 85 3.79 14.84 12.19
N LEU A 86 3.60 16.16 12.04
CA LEU A 86 4.57 17.04 11.39
C LEU A 86 5.89 17.17 12.18
N ASN A 87 5.88 16.97 13.51
CA ASN A 87 7.10 16.88 14.29
C ASN A 87 7.82 15.53 14.07
N LEU A 88 7.08 14.42 13.96
CA LEU A 88 7.64 13.12 13.60
C LEU A 88 8.26 13.12 12.19
N TYR A 89 7.68 13.86 11.24
CA TYR A 89 8.29 14.10 9.92
C TYR A 89 9.72 14.66 10.05
N LYS A 90 9.97 15.59 10.97
CA LYS A 90 11.32 16.15 11.18
C LYS A 90 12.32 15.09 11.66
N SER A 91 11.87 14.13 12.44
CA SER A 91 12.71 13.00 12.89
C SER A 91 12.99 12.03 11.75
N LEU A 92 11.97 11.68 10.95
CA LEU A 92 12.14 10.85 9.75
C LEU A 92 13.15 11.42 8.75
N THR A 93 13.11 12.72 8.51
CA THR A 93 14.01 13.39 7.52
C THR A 93 15.47 13.48 7.94
N LYS A 94 15.82 13.03 9.13
CA LYS A 94 17.22 12.80 9.52
C LYS A 94 17.78 11.48 8.96
N GLN A 95 16.91 10.53 8.65
CA GLN A 95 17.28 9.18 8.19
C GLN A 95 16.87 8.91 6.74
N PHE A 96 15.78 9.53 6.30
CA PHE A 96 15.23 9.40 4.95
C PHE A 96 15.22 10.76 4.23
N SER A 97 15.08 10.73 2.91
CA SER A 97 14.96 11.95 2.11
C SER A 97 13.71 12.76 2.50
N ARG A 98 13.83 14.07 2.37
CA ARG A 98 12.66 14.97 2.50
C ARG A 98 11.72 14.77 1.32
N GLY A 99 10.42 14.84 1.56
CA GLY A 99 9.44 14.80 0.49
C GLY A 99 8.13 14.11 0.89
N GLU A 100 7.32 13.81 -0.11
CA GLU A 100 5.98 13.24 0.01
C GLU A 100 5.97 11.97 0.86
N HIS A 101 6.83 11.01 0.58
CA HIS A 101 6.85 9.72 1.30
C HIS A 101 7.16 9.86 2.79
N SER A 102 7.99 10.81 3.18
CA SER A 102 8.25 11.07 4.59
C SER A 102 7.07 11.76 5.28
N TYR A 103 6.34 12.66 4.58
CA TYR A 103 5.08 13.21 5.10
C TYR A 103 4.02 12.11 5.27
N ILE A 104 3.81 11.28 4.24
CA ILE A 104 2.88 10.16 4.31
C ILE A 104 3.22 9.26 5.49
N THR A 105 4.49 8.88 5.63
CA THR A 105 4.96 8.02 6.73
C THR A 105 4.68 8.65 8.10
N SER A 106 4.86 9.95 8.26
CA SER A 106 4.63 10.62 9.53
C SER A 106 3.18 10.55 10.03
N ALA A 107 2.20 10.33 9.13
CA ALA A 107 0.82 10.09 9.52
C ALA A 107 0.60 8.72 10.18
N TYR A 108 1.47 7.75 9.90
CA TYR A 108 1.39 6.40 10.50
C TYR A 108 2.18 6.26 11.79
N LEU A 109 3.20 7.10 11.99
CA LEU A 109 4.05 7.03 13.15
C LEU A 109 3.33 7.50 14.40
N THR A 110 3.69 6.88 15.51
CA THR A 110 3.36 7.30 16.86
C THR A 110 4.63 7.69 17.61
N THR A 111 4.51 8.28 18.79
CA THR A 111 5.66 8.57 19.66
C THR A 111 6.31 7.31 20.22
N GLU A 112 5.65 6.16 20.09
CA GLU A 112 6.14 4.85 20.54
C GLU A 112 7.02 4.16 19.50
N ASP A 113 7.04 4.65 18.25
CA ASP A 113 7.86 4.06 17.19
C ASP A 113 9.35 4.32 17.46
N ASP A 114 10.12 3.24 17.50
CA ASP A 114 11.56 3.27 17.73
C ASP A 114 12.30 3.67 16.44
N MET A 115 12.74 4.91 16.38
CA MET A 115 13.46 5.46 15.23
C MET A 115 14.82 4.79 15.02
N ASP A 116 15.49 4.35 16.08
CA ASP A 116 16.79 3.67 15.98
C ASP A 116 16.61 2.26 15.38
N ARG A 117 15.51 1.59 15.74
CA ARG A 117 15.15 0.30 15.16
C ARG A 117 14.80 0.43 13.67
N ILE A 118 14.08 1.49 13.27
CA ILE A 118 13.79 1.78 11.86
C ILE A 118 15.09 1.98 11.08
N GLN A 119 16.04 2.72 11.64
CA GLN A 119 17.35 2.94 11.03
C GLN A 119 18.18 1.65 10.93
N LYS A 120 18.20 0.85 12.00
CA LYS A 120 18.88 -0.45 12.02
C LYS A 120 18.31 -1.38 10.96
N LEU A 121 16.98 -1.46 10.85
CA LEU A 121 16.32 -2.28 9.83
C LEU A 121 16.71 -1.82 8.41
N LEU A 122 16.70 -0.52 8.14
CA LEU A 122 17.14 0.00 6.84
C LEU A 122 18.57 -0.42 6.53
N ALA A 123 19.48 -0.30 7.51
CA ALA A 123 20.88 -0.72 7.37
C ALA A 123 21.01 -2.23 7.10
N ASP A 124 20.22 -3.07 7.75
CA ASP A 124 20.22 -4.52 7.56
C ASP A 124 19.63 -4.89 6.18
N LEU A 125 18.59 -4.21 5.71
CA LEU A 125 18.04 -4.39 4.37
C LEU A 125 19.05 -4.03 3.27
N MET A 126 19.80 -2.96 3.43
CA MET A 126 20.83 -2.54 2.46
C MET A 126 22.01 -3.51 2.35
N LYS A 127 22.19 -4.43 3.32
CA LYS A 127 23.18 -5.50 3.24
C LYS A 127 22.71 -6.67 2.36
N GLN A 128 21.39 -6.82 2.16
CA GLN A 128 20.85 -7.89 1.32
C GLN A 128 21.12 -7.63 -0.16
N THR A 129 21.52 -8.66 -0.88
CA THR A 129 21.89 -8.52 -2.30
C THR A 129 20.75 -8.02 -3.16
N SER A 130 19.51 -8.50 -2.91
CA SER A 130 18.33 -8.12 -3.67
C SER A 130 17.90 -6.67 -3.40
N MET A 131 18.17 -6.15 -2.18
CA MET A 131 17.67 -4.85 -1.72
C MET A 131 18.68 -3.72 -1.84
N LYS A 132 19.95 -4.01 -2.17
CA LYS A 132 21.07 -3.05 -2.13
C LYS A 132 20.82 -1.74 -2.86
N TYR A 133 20.09 -1.76 -3.97
CA TYR A 133 19.78 -0.57 -4.78
C TYR A 133 18.28 -0.28 -4.87
N TYR A 134 17.50 -0.97 -4.05
CA TYR A 134 16.06 -0.77 -4.04
C TYR A 134 15.70 0.46 -3.20
N PRO A 135 14.91 1.41 -3.72
CA PRO A 135 14.51 2.61 -2.98
C PRO A 135 13.43 2.27 -1.95
N ILE A 136 13.86 1.76 -0.80
CA ILE A 136 12.96 1.36 0.28
C ILE A 136 12.23 2.61 0.81
N LYS A 137 10.91 2.54 0.86
CA LYS A 137 10.08 3.66 1.34
C LYS A 137 10.07 3.71 2.86
N PRO A 138 10.10 4.90 3.47
CA PRO A 138 10.09 5.05 4.93
C PRO A 138 8.92 4.34 5.62
N ALA A 139 7.73 4.37 5.02
CA ALA A 139 6.54 3.70 5.55
C ALA A 139 6.75 2.20 5.69
N THR A 140 7.33 1.55 4.69
CA THR A 140 7.61 0.11 4.72
C THR A 140 8.59 -0.24 5.84
N CYS A 141 9.67 0.54 6.00
CA CYS A 141 10.62 0.34 7.11
C CYS A 141 9.95 0.53 8.48
N ALA A 142 9.13 1.57 8.63
CA ALA A 142 8.43 1.84 9.87
C ALA A 142 7.48 0.69 10.26
N MET A 143 6.74 0.15 9.30
CA MET A 143 5.82 -0.96 9.56
C MET A 143 6.55 -2.26 9.88
N LEU A 144 7.59 -2.59 9.13
CA LEU A 144 8.44 -3.75 9.42
C LEU A 144 9.10 -3.62 10.80
N ALA A 145 9.55 -2.44 11.18
CA ALA A 145 10.18 -2.20 12.47
C ALA A 145 9.24 -2.40 13.67
N ARG A 146 7.91 -2.38 13.47
CA ARG A 146 6.92 -2.70 14.52
C ARG A 146 6.81 -4.20 14.80
N ARG A 147 7.27 -5.03 13.89
CA ARG A 147 7.26 -6.47 14.10
C ARG A 147 8.22 -6.86 15.24
N PRO A 148 7.88 -7.92 16.00
CA PRO A 148 8.70 -8.34 17.17
C PRO A 148 10.05 -8.96 16.77
N GLU A 149 10.18 -9.48 15.53
CA GLU A 149 11.38 -10.17 15.07
C GLU A 149 12.58 -9.23 15.00
N ASP A 150 13.81 -9.74 15.19
CA ASP A 150 15.04 -8.94 15.02
C ASP A 150 15.14 -8.41 13.58
N THR A 151 15.71 -7.22 13.41
CA THR A 151 15.84 -6.55 12.11
C THR A 151 16.65 -7.36 11.10
N GLY A 152 17.66 -8.11 11.55
CA GLY A 152 18.41 -9.03 10.71
C GLY A 152 17.59 -10.23 10.25
N ILE A 153 16.70 -10.75 11.11
CA ILE A 153 15.77 -11.82 10.72
C ILE A 153 14.80 -11.31 9.66
N LEU A 154 14.20 -10.14 9.85
CA LEU A 154 13.30 -9.54 8.86
C LEU A 154 13.99 -9.32 7.51
N ALA A 155 15.20 -8.78 7.52
CA ALA A 155 15.97 -8.57 6.30
C ALA A 155 16.30 -9.90 5.57
N ASN A 156 16.67 -10.95 6.31
CA ASN A 156 16.91 -12.27 5.75
C ASN A 156 15.61 -12.91 5.22
N THR A 157 14.48 -12.72 5.88
CA THR A 157 13.18 -13.23 5.43
C THR A 157 12.78 -12.61 4.09
N ILE A 158 12.99 -11.30 3.91
CA ILE A 158 12.76 -10.63 2.62
C ILE A 158 13.62 -11.24 1.52
N GLU A 159 14.89 -11.48 1.79
CA GLU A 159 15.81 -12.11 0.82
C GLU A 159 15.38 -13.55 0.48
N GLN A 160 14.89 -14.31 1.47
CA GLN A 160 14.36 -15.66 1.27
C GLN A 160 13.12 -15.65 0.38
N TYR A 161 12.13 -14.81 0.69
CA TYR A 161 10.94 -14.67 -0.15
C TYR A 161 11.29 -14.20 -1.56
N TYR A 162 12.19 -13.23 -1.70
CA TYR A 162 12.63 -12.76 -3.02
C TYR A 162 13.21 -13.91 -3.85
N LYS A 163 14.14 -14.68 -3.29
CA LYS A 163 14.75 -15.84 -3.97
C LYS A 163 13.71 -16.90 -4.32
N ALA A 164 12.80 -17.20 -3.41
CA ALA A 164 11.72 -18.16 -3.63
C ALA A 164 10.77 -17.71 -4.75
N LEU A 165 10.38 -16.44 -4.78
CA LEU A 165 9.55 -15.87 -5.84
C LEU A 165 10.25 -15.94 -7.21
N VAL A 166 11.53 -15.60 -7.27
CA VAL A 166 12.32 -15.72 -8.51
C VAL A 166 12.40 -17.18 -8.98
N SER A 167 12.54 -18.16 -8.07
CA SER A 167 12.63 -19.58 -8.41
C SER A 167 11.36 -20.13 -9.06
N ILE A 168 10.18 -19.56 -8.77
CA ILE A 168 8.90 -19.93 -9.39
C ILE A 168 8.55 -19.10 -10.63
N GLY A 169 9.50 -18.28 -11.10
CA GLY A 169 9.39 -17.55 -12.37
C GLY A 169 8.90 -16.11 -12.26
N TYR A 170 8.98 -15.50 -11.08
CA TYR A 170 8.80 -14.05 -10.94
C TYR A 170 10.02 -13.32 -11.52
N GLU A 171 9.79 -12.20 -12.20
CA GLU A 171 10.87 -11.42 -12.79
C GLU A 171 11.74 -10.76 -11.70
N ARG A 172 13.04 -10.61 -11.99
CA ARG A 172 13.99 -9.93 -11.08
C ARG A 172 13.82 -8.41 -11.12
N LYS A 173 12.63 -7.93 -10.74
CA LYS A 173 12.24 -6.51 -10.75
C LYS A 173 11.82 -6.03 -9.37
N ASP A 174 11.60 -4.75 -9.24
CA ASP A 174 11.14 -4.11 -8.00
C ASP A 174 9.77 -4.65 -7.54
N ALA A 175 8.90 -5.03 -8.47
CA ALA A 175 7.62 -5.68 -8.13
C ALA A 175 7.79 -6.97 -7.31
N THR A 176 8.84 -7.78 -7.60
CA THR A 176 9.14 -8.99 -6.81
C THR A 176 9.69 -8.66 -5.43
N LYS A 177 10.50 -7.60 -5.32
CA LYS A 177 10.97 -7.08 -4.03
C LYS A 177 9.80 -6.58 -3.18
N ASN A 178 8.86 -5.86 -3.79
CA ASN A 178 7.64 -5.41 -3.13
C ASN A 178 6.79 -6.58 -2.63
N ALA A 179 6.61 -7.62 -3.43
CA ALA A 179 5.89 -8.82 -3.00
C ALA A 179 6.59 -9.50 -1.80
N ALA A 180 7.92 -9.60 -1.81
CA ALA A 180 8.69 -10.13 -0.69
C ALA A 180 8.54 -9.28 0.59
N LEU A 181 8.54 -7.95 0.46
CA LEU A 181 8.27 -7.03 1.56
C LEU A 181 6.86 -7.21 2.15
N ILE A 182 5.84 -7.32 1.30
CA ILE A 182 4.44 -7.55 1.70
C ILE A 182 4.31 -8.88 2.45
N LEU A 183 4.90 -9.96 1.93
CA LEU A 183 4.89 -11.26 2.59
C LEU A 183 5.57 -11.20 3.96
N THR A 184 6.73 -10.58 4.05
CA THR A 184 7.46 -10.44 5.33
C THR A 184 6.68 -9.60 6.34
N LEU A 185 6.02 -8.52 5.89
CA LEU A 185 5.13 -7.75 6.76
C LEU A 185 4.05 -8.62 7.40
N GLY A 186 3.46 -9.54 6.65
CA GLY A 186 2.38 -10.40 7.12
C GLY A 186 2.85 -11.62 7.93
N THR A 187 4.10 -12.07 7.79
CA THR A 187 4.56 -13.33 8.38
C THR A 187 5.74 -13.21 9.33
N GLY A 188 6.56 -12.15 9.21
CA GLY A 188 7.78 -11.91 10.00
C GLY A 188 8.93 -12.85 9.68
N THR A 189 8.67 -14.12 9.50
CA THR A 189 9.61 -15.17 9.07
C THR A 189 9.08 -15.86 7.83
N PHE A 190 9.94 -16.58 7.11
CA PHE A 190 9.51 -17.33 5.93
C PHE A 190 8.48 -18.40 6.33
N ASP A 191 7.26 -18.30 5.77
CA ASP A 191 6.14 -19.21 6.04
C ASP A 191 5.84 -20.07 4.81
N GLU A 192 6.11 -21.35 4.92
CA GLU A 192 5.92 -22.34 3.85
C GLU A 192 4.44 -22.44 3.44
N PHE A 193 3.49 -22.32 4.36
CA PHE A 193 2.06 -22.42 4.03
C PHE A 193 1.61 -21.22 3.19
N THR A 194 2.00 -20.02 3.58
CA THR A 194 1.73 -18.81 2.80
C THR A 194 2.39 -18.88 1.43
N PHE A 195 3.63 -19.37 1.37
CA PHE A 195 4.35 -19.51 0.09
C PHE A 195 3.72 -20.56 -0.82
N THR A 196 3.31 -21.73 -0.29
CA THR A 196 2.59 -22.77 -1.06
C THR A 196 1.28 -22.21 -1.63
N ARG A 197 0.49 -21.50 -0.83
CA ARG A 197 -0.72 -20.81 -1.32
C ARG A 197 -0.42 -19.80 -2.42
N LEU A 198 0.64 -19.02 -2.26
CA LEU A 198 1.08 -18.08 -3.29
C LEU A 198 1.42 -18.80 -4.61
N GLN A 199 2.07 -19.96 -4.54
CA GLN A 199 2.37 -20.78 -5.72
C GLN A 199 1.09 -21.27 -6.41
N GLU A 200 0.10 -21.78 -5.66
CA GLU A 200 -1.19 -22.22 -6.18
C GLU A 200 -1.93 -21.07 -6.89
N LEU A 201 -2.01 -19.90 -6.27
CA LEU A 201 -2.63 -18.71 -6.85
C LEU A 201 -1.88 -18.24 -8.11
N THR A 202 -0.55 -18.26 -8.07
CA THR A 202 0.29 -17.92 -9.24
C THR A 202 0.04 -18.87 -10.40
N LEU A 203 -0.02 -20.17 -10.12
CA LEU A 203 -0.28 -21.21 -11.15
C LEU A 203 -1.68 -21.03 -11.74
N PHE A 204 -2.69 -20.79 -10.90
CA PHE A 204 -4.04 -20.55 -11.37
C PHE A 204 -4.11 -19.35 -12.33
N ILE A 205 -3.50 -18.22 -11.97
CA ILE A 205 -3.49 -17.02 -12.83
C ILE A 205 -2.72 -17.27 -14.13
N LYS A 206 -1.60 -18.02 -14.08
CA LYS A 206 -0.87 -18.39 -15.31
C LYS A 206 -1.67 -19.28 -16.26
N ASN A 207 -2.56 -20.11 -15.73
CA ASN A 207 -3.38 -21.04 -16.51
C ASN A 207 -4.72 -20.43 -16.97
N THR A 208 -5.08 -19.24 -16.49
CA THR A 208 -6.19 -18.47 -17.02
C THR A 208 -5.77 -17.72 -18.28
N GLU A 209 -6.71 -17.15 -19.03
CA GLU A 209 -6.42 -16.33 -20.21
C GLU A 209 -5.62 -15.06 -19.87
N THR A 210 -5.48 -14.73 -18.61
CA THR A 210 -4.77 -13.55 -18.14
C THR A 210 -3.28 -13.85 -17.98
N LYS A 211 -2.44 -13.26 -18.83
CA LYS A 211 -0.98 -13.36 -18.70
C LYS A 211 -0.53 -12.76 -17.36
N LEU A 212 0.21 -13.52 -16.57
CA LEU A 212 0.83 -13.03 -15.34
C LEU A 212 1.80 -11.88 -15.66
N LYS A 213 1.54 -10.71 -15.10
CA LYS A 213 2.39 -9.50 -15.22
C LYS A 213 2.98 -9.15 -13.86
N SER A 214 4.10 -8.44 -13.86
CA SER A 214 4.76 -7.98 -12.62
C SER A 214 3.84 -7.17 -11.69
N CYS A 215 2.92 -6.42 -12.24
CA CYS A 215 1.91 -5.65 -11.48
C CYS A 215 0.91 -6.52 -10.70
N HIS A 216 0.79 -7.82 -10.99
CA HIS A 216 -0.04 -8.75 -10.20
C HIS A 216 0.67 -9.28 -8.95
N TYR A 217 1.99 -9.11 -8.82
CA TYR A 217 2.76 -9.75 -7.76
C TYR A 217 2.34 -9.31 -6.36
N ALA A 218 2.11 -8.01 -6.16
CA ALA A 218 1.59 -7.49 -4.90
C ALA A 218 0.18 -8.01 -4.57
N THR A 219 -0.69 -8.10 -5.58
CA THR A 219 -2.04 -8.67 -5.45
C THR A 219 -2.00 -10.13 -4.99
N ILE A 220 -1.17 -10.95 -5.63
CA ILE A 220 -1.03 -12.38 -5.28
C ILE A 220 -0.46 -12.54 -3.88
N ALA A 221 0.53 -11.72 -3.50
CA ALA A 221 1.09 -11.74 -2.14
C ALA A 221 0.01 -11.40 -1.09
N LEU A 222 -0.81 -10.38 -1.35
CA LEU A 222 -1.91 -9.99 -0.47
C LEU A 222 -2.96 -11.10 -0.34
N LEU A 223 -3.37 -11.71 -1.45
CA LEU A 223 -4.33 -12.82 -1.46
C LEU A 223 -3.79 -14.04 -0.68
N ALA A 224 -2.50 -14.36 -0.84
CA ALA A 224 -1.87 -15.45 -0.09
C ALA A 224 -1.90 -15.20 1.42
N LEU A 225 -1.59 -13.97 1.85
CA LEU A 225 -1.65 -13.56 3.27
C LEU A 225 -3.08 -13.56 3.81
N ALA A 226 -4.07 -13.18 3.00
CA ALA A 226 -5.50 -13.21 3.36
C ALA A 226 -6.08 -14.64 3.36
N LYS A 227 -5.25 -15.66 3.16
CA LYS A 227 -5.66 -17.07 3.08
C LYS A 227 -6.70 -17.35 1.99
N PHE A 228 -6.64 -16.58 0.91
CA PHE A 228 -7.53 -16.72 -0.23
C PHE A 228 -7.28 -18.05 -0.95
N GLU A 229 -8.36 -18.70 -1.38
CA GLU A 229 -8.32 -19.98 -2.09
C GLU A 229 -8.79 -19.83 -3.53
N VAL A 230 -8.30 -20.71 -4.42
CA VAL A 230 -8.59 -20.65 -5.86
C VAL A 230 -10.09 -20.66 -6.16
N HIS A 231 -10.90 -21.36 -5.39
CA HIS A 231 -12.35 -21.42 -5.61
C HIS A 231 -13.08 -20.08 -5.35
N GLN A 232 -12.41 -19.10 -4.71
CA GLN A 232 -12.98 -17.78 -4.41
C GLN A 232 -12.78 -16.78 -5.58
N PHE A 233 -11.98 -17.11 -6.60
CA PHE A 233 -11.77 -16.22 -7.74
C PHE A 233 -13.05 -15.75 -8.44
N PRO A 234 -14.10 -16.59 -8.66
CA PRO A 234 -15.32 -16.10 -9.26
C PRO A 234 -15.94 -14.91 -8.50
N ALA A 235 -16.01 -14.99 -7.16
CA ALA A 235 -16.54 -13.90 -6.34
C ALA A 235 -15.65 -12.63 -6.40
N LEU A 236 -14.33 -12.80 -6.47
CA LEU A 236 -13.39 -11.67 -6.65
C LEU A 236 -13.60 -11.01 -8.01
N TYR A 237 -13.76 -11.79 -9.08
CA TYR A 237 -13.98 -11.27 -10.43
C TYR A 237 -15.34 -10.61 -10.60
N ASP A 238 -16.38 -11.07 -9.90
CA ASP A 238 -17.70 -10.40 -9.90
C ASP A 238 -17.57 -8.96 -9.36
N ILE A 239 -16.85 -8.78 -8.23
CA ILE A 239 -16.57 -7.46 -7.67
C ILE A 239 -15.68 -6.64 -8.63
N HIS A 240 -14.67 -7.26 -9.23
CA HIS A 240 -13.80 -6.61 -10.21
C HIS A 240 -14.60 -6.07 -11.40
N ASN A 241 -15.48 -6.88 -11.97
CA ASN A 241 -16.34 -6.50 -13.09
C ASN A 241 -17.28 -5.35 -12.72
N GLU A 242 -17.84 -5.37 -11.51
CA GLU A 242 -18.71 -4.31 -11.01
C GLU A 242 -17.94 -2.99 -10.86
N ILE A 243 -16.75 -3.01 -10.28
CA ILE A 243 -15.88 -1.82 -10.16
C ILE A 243 -15.51 -1.28 -11.54
N CYS A 244 -15.12 -2.15 -12.48
CA CYS A 244 -14.77 -1.74 -13.84
C CYS A 244 -15.95 -1.07 -14.55
N ARG A 245 -17.15 -1.65 -14.42
CA ARG A 245 -18.37 -1.13 -15.03
C ARG A 245 -18.75 0.25 -14.47
N GLU A 246 -18.85 0.36 -13.15
CA GLU A 246 -19.30 1.59 -12.47
C GLU A 246 -18.30 2.73 -12.64
N LEU A 247 -17.01 2.46 -12.57
CA LEU A 247 -15.96 3.48 -12.71
C LEU A 247 -15.47 3.65 -14.15
N LYS A 248 -16.03 2.89 -15.13
CA LYS A 248 -15.58 2.88 -16.53
C LYS A 248 -14.08 2.68 -16.67
N LEU A 249 -13.54 1.71 -15.93
CA LEU A 249 -12.13 1.34 -15.95
C LEU A 249 -11.90 0.16 -16.90
N ASN A 250 -10.66 0.06 -17.40
CA ASN A 250 -10.28 -1.07 -18.22
C ASN A 250 -10.07 -2.30 -17.33
N HIS A 251 -10.71 -3.44 -17.67
CA HIS A 251 -10.58 -4.72 -16.97
C HIS A 251 -9.14 -5.24 -16.91
N ASN A 252 -8.30 -4.86 -17.89
CA ASN A 252 -6.90 -5.31 -17.95
C ASN A 252 -5.94 -4.44 -17.14
N GLN A 253 -6.42 -3.41 -16.44
CA GLN A 253 -5.56 -2.60 -15.59
C GLN A 253 -5.27 -3.32 -14.28
N CYS A 254 -4.00 -3.56 -14.01
CA CYS A 254 -3.54 -4.20 -12.79
C CYS A 254 -3.97 -3.47 -11.51
N ASN A 255 -4.04 -2.15 -11.56
CA ASN A 255 -4.48 -1.34 -10.43
C ASN A 255 -5.93 -1.64 -10.03
N THR A 256 -6.81 -1.94 -10.99
CA THR A 256 -8.20 -2.27 -10.70
C THR A 256 -8.32 -3.59 -9.94
N LEU A 257 -7.55 -4.60 -10.32
CA LEU A 257 -7.53 -5.87 -9.60
C LEU A 257 -6.98 -5.72 -8.18
N LEU A 258 -5.99 -4.87 -7.98
CA LEU A 258 -5.45 -4.57 -6.67
C LEU A 258 -6.47 -3.84 -5.78
N ILE A 259 -7.21 -2.87 -6.31
CA ILE A 259 -8.32 -2.19 -5.62
C ILE A 259 -9.37 -3.22 -5.21
N THR A 260 -9.78 -4.06 -6.15
CA THR A 260 -10.76 -5.13 -5.91
C THR A 260 -10.31 -6.05 -4.78
N THR A 261 -9.05 -6.48 -4.82
CA THR A 261 -8.46 -7.36 -3.79
C THR A 261 -8.50 -6.71 -2.42
N GLN A 262 -8.15 -5.45 -2.30
CA GLN A 262 -8.17 -4.73 -1.03
C GLN A 262 -9.60 -4.55 -0.49
N ILE A 263 -10.59 -4.29 -1.34
CA ILE A 263 -12.00 -4.24 -0.94
C ILE A 263 -12.47 -5.63 -0.49
N TYR A 264 -12.13 -6.67 -1.25
CA TYR A 264 -12.52 -8.06 -0.94
C TYR A 264 -11.93 -8.52 0.40
N THR A 265 -10.65 -8.21 0.64
CA THR A 265 -9.93 -8.65 1.84
C THR A 265 -10.01 -7.67 3.02
N SER A 266 -10.72 -6.56 2.90
CA SER A 266 -10.74 -5.48 3.90
C SER A 266 -11.23 -5.90 5.29
N ASN A 267 -11.99 -6.98 5.39
CA ASN A 267 -12.47 -7.53 6.67
C ASN A 267 -11.68 -8.77 7.13
N GLU A 268 -10.67 -9.18 6.35
CA GLU A 268 -9.86 -10.36 6.66
C GLU A 268 -8.59 -9.95 7.41
N ALA A 269 -8.08 -10.84 8.23
CA ALA A 269 -6.72 -10.68 8.77
C ALA A 269 -5.71 -10.94 7.65
N ILE A 270 -4.73 -10.06 7.51
CA ILE A 270 -3.66 -10.18 6.52
C ILE A 270 -2.41 -10.72 7.22
N GLY A 271 -2.21 -12.03 7.15
CA GLY A 271 -1.19 -12.69 7.96
C GLY A 271 -1.45 -12.48 9.45
N ASP A 272 -0.44 -12.01 10.18
CA ASP A 272 -0.54 -11.70 11.62
C ASP A 272 -1.08 -10.30 11.90
N ILE A 273 -1.45 -9.53 10.88
CA ILE A 273 -1.86 -8.13 11.03
C ILE A 273 -3.36 -8.01 11.07
N PRO A 274 -3.90 -7.27 12.07
CA PRO A 274 -5.32 -7.02 12.17
C PRO A 274 -5.89 -6.29 10.95
N SER A 275 -7.07 -6.67 10.49
CA SER A 275 -7.75 -6.08 9.32
C SER A 275 -8.04 -4.58 9.44
N ASN A 276 -8.10 -4.04 10.67
CA ASN A 276 -8.33 -2.62 10.92
C ASN A 276 -7.07 -1.74 10.83
N GLU A 277 -5.90 -2.34 10.65
CA GLU A 277 -4.66 -1.59 10.45
C GLU A 277 -4.45 -1.28 8.95
N SER A 278 -5.06 -0.22 8.50
CA SER A 278 -5.23 0.15 7.09
C SER A 278 -3.96 0.67 6.37
N TYR A 279 -2.82 0.74 7.04
CA TYR A 279 -1.58 1.16 6.40
C TYR A 279 -1.05 0.17 5.36
N TYR A 280 -1.56 -1.08 5.33
CA TYR A 280 -1.28 -2.00 4.25
C TYR A 280 -1.67 -1.44 2.89
N SER A 281 -2.84 -0.82 2.78
CA SER A 281 -3.30 -0.25 1.52
C SER A 281 -2.32 0.79 0.99
N ASP A 282 -1.74 1.61 1.86
CA ASP A 282 -0.78 2.64 1.44
C ASP A 282 0.58 2.07 1.04
N ILE A 283 1.06 1.03 1.74
CA ILE A 283 2.29 0.33 1.36
C ILE A 283 2.11 -0.38 0.02
N ILE A 284 0.99 -1.06 -0.18
CA ILE A 284 0.67 -1.75 -1.41
C ILE A 284 0.51 -0.77 -2.57
N PHE A 285 -0.19 0.36 -2.39
CA PHE A 285 -0.30 1.39 -3.41
C PHE A 285 1.06 2.00 -3.77
N SER A 286 1.87 2.33 -2.78
CA SER A 286 3.20 2.86 -3.04
C SER A 286 4.11 1.87 -3.79
N ALA A 287 3.87 0.57 -3.62
CA ALA A 287 4.57 -0.48 -4.34
C ALA A 287 4.14 -0.58 -5.81
N VAL A 288 2.87 -0.32 -6.12
CA VAL A 288 2.33 -0.41 -7.49
C VAL A 288 2.64 0.84 -8.31
N GLU A 289 2.61 2.02 -7.73
CA GLU A 289 2.99 3.27 -8.41
C GLU A 289 4.43 3.23 -8.93
N SER A 290 5.35 2.57 -8.22
CA SER A 290 6.73 2.39 -8.67
C SER A 290 6.87 1.38 -9.81
N SER A 291 5.93 0.45 -9.98
CA SER A 291 5.95 -0.55 -11.06
C SER A 291 5.29 -0.09 -12.36
N SER A 292 4.45 0.94 -12.31
CA SER A 292 3.78 1.50 -13.50
C SER A 292 4.66 2.46 -14.30
N SER A 293 5.75 2.98 -13.72
CA SER A 293 6.71 3.84 -14.42
C SER A 293 7.67 3.08 -15.34
N ASP A 294 7.82 1.76 -15.18
CA ASP A 294 8.70 0.93 -16.03
C ASP A 294 8.01 0.36 -17.29
N GLY A 295 6.73 0.63 -17.52
CA GLY A 295 5.92 0.09 -18.62
C GLY A 295 5.83 0.96 -19.89
N GLY A 296 6.58 2.03 -19.99
CA GLY A 296 6.40 3.08 -21.01
C GLY A 296 7.54 3.25 -22.00
N SER A 297 8.14 2.18 -22.58
CA SER A 297 8.94 2.33 -23.81
C SER A 297 9.03 1.02 -24.61
N ASP A 298 7.92 0.56 -25.16
CA ASP A 298 7.97 -0.22 -26.38
C ASP A 298 7.72 0.76 -27.53
N GLY A 299 8.81 1.42 -27.94
CA GLY A 299 8.89 2.21 -29.14
C GLY A 299 8.76 1.29 -30.34
N GLY A 300 7.76 1.55 -31.18
CA GLY A 300 7.66 0.98 -32.49
C GLY A 300 8.89 1.38 -33.33
N GLY A 301 9.45 0.39 -33.99
CA GLY A 301 10.31 0.47 -35.17
C GLY A 301 9.74 -0.41 -36.24
#